data_70a97d2e6c4680feed004208d4635273
#
_entry.id   70a97d2e6c4680feed004208d4635273
#
_cell.length_a   1.000
_cell.length_b   1.000
_cell.length_c   1.000
_cell.angle_alpha   90.00
_cell.angle_beta   90.00
_cell.angle_gamma   90.00
#
_symmetry.space_group_name_H-M   'P 1'
#
loop_
_entity.id
_entity.type
_entity.pdbx_description
1 polymer ?
#
loop_
_entity_poly.entity_id
_entity_poly.type
_entity_poly.pdbx_seq_one_letter_code
_entity_poly.pdbx_strand_id
1 'polypeptide(L)'
;GKRRRAMLGGLAQVGAGMQGDGAQGTRLFKRFNALPDGLRFLVALRADMLRWRKQVAGLQALDKELEALLSAWFDVGLLELRPLTWDSPASLLEKLILYEAVHEIRSWDDLRHRVAGDRRCYAYFHPQMPDVPLIFVEVAFSAQMADNVQALLDTSAPPQDLDKARWAIFYSISNTQPGLRGISFGNFLLKRVIDRLLQELPKLKFFATLSPIPGFVDWLSRLDAQEVEQAVRDKARTRSGAPDGARWVA
;
A
#
# COMPACT_ATOMS: atom_id res chain seq x y z
N GLY A 1 -5.12 -23.93 -11.40
CA GLY A 1 -4.19 -23.87 -12.52
C GLY A 1 -4.83 -23.95 -13.90
N LYS A 2 -4.94 -25.15 -14.51
CA LYS A 2 -5.34 -25.33 -15.94
C LYS A 2 -6.72 -24.75 -16.28
N ARG A 3 -7.75 -24.96 -15.45
CA ARG A 3 -9.12 -24.44 -15.67
C ARG A 3 -9.18 -22.91 -15.69
N ARG A 4 -8.50 -22.22 -14.78
CA ARG A 4 -8.45 -20.74 -14.76
C ARG A 4 -7.74 -20.19 -15.98
N ARG A 5 -6.64 -20.81 -16.42
CA ARG A 5 -5.93 -20.44 -17.64
C ARG A 5 -6.83 -20.59 -18.89
N ALA A 6 -7.60 -21.67 -19.00
CA ALA A 6 -8.52 -21.89 -20.11
C ALA A 6 -9.65 -20.84 -20.13
N MET A 7 -10.20 -20.50 -18.96
CA MET A 7 -11.21 -19.44 -18.82
C MET A 7 -10.67 -18.07 -19.25
N LEU A 8 -9.45 -17.72 -18.85
CA LEU A 8 -8.79 -16.48 -19.27
C LEU A 8 -8.48 -16.46 -20.77
N GLY A 9 -8.14 -17.63 -21.36
CA GLY A 9 -7.99 -17.80 -22.81
C GLY A 9 -9.30 -17.54 -23.56
N GLY A 10 -10.42 -18.04 -23.05
CA GLY A 10 -11.76 -17.77 -23.58
C GLY A 10 -12.14 -16.27 -23.50
N LEU A 11 -11.88 -15.63 -22.35
CA LEU A 11 -12.07 -14.19 -22.17
C LEU A 11 -11.23 -13.37 -23.16
N ALA A 12 -9.98 -13.74 -23.36
CA ALA A 12 -9.08 -13.08 -24.30
C ALA A 12 -9.55 -13.26 -25.76
N GLN A 13 -10.08 -14.44 -26.12
CA GLN A 13 -10.66 -14.68 -27.46
C GLN A 13 -11.94 -13.87 -27.69
N VAL A 14 -12.80 -13.76 -26.69
CA VAL A 14 -13.98 -12.87 -26.76
C VAL A 14 -13.54 -11.42 -26.95
N GLY A 15 -12.49 -10.95 -26.25
CA GLY A 15 -11.93 -9.63 -26.45
C GLY A 15 -11.23 -9.44 -27.80
N ALA A 16 -10.58 -10.47 -28.36
CA ALA A 16 -9.84 -10.40 -29.63
C ALA A 16 -10.73 -10.60 -30.84
N GLY A 17 -11.78 -11.44 -30.75
CA GLY A 17 -12.73 -11.68 -31.85
C GLY A 17 -13.65 -10.50 -32.17
N MET A 18 -13.58 -9.46 -31.39
CA MET A 18 -14.39 -8.27 -31.45
C MET A 18 -13.54 -7.03 -31.83
N GLN A 19 -12.60 -7.25 -32.78
CA GLN A 19 -11.78 -6.17 -33.35
C GLN A 19 -12.67 -5.12 -34.05
N GLY A 20 -13.03 -4.08 -33.31
CA GLY A 20 -13.76 -2.92 -33.85
C GLY A 20 -14.04 -1.84 -32.82
N ASP A 21 -14.15 -2.19 -31.55
CA ASP A 21 -14.50 -1.20 -30.54
C ASP A 21 -13.84 -1.56 -29.21
N GLY A 22 -12.76 -0.87 -28.85
CA GLY A 22 -12.05 -1.00 -27.56
C GLY A 22 -12.91 -0.74 -26.31
N ALA A 23 -14.23 -0.67 -26.50
CA ALA A 23 -15.24 -0.44 -25.48
C ALA A 23 -15.89 -1.72 -24.94
N GLN A 24 -15.59 -2.91 -25.48
CA GLN A 24 -16.37 -4.10 -25.15
C GLN A 24 -15.91 -4.79 -23.86
N GLY A 25 -14.61 -4.91 -23.63
CA GLY A 25 -14.06 -5.35 -22.34
C GLY A 25 -14.56 -4.42 -21.23
N THR A 26 -14.46 -3.13 -21.45
CA THR A 26 -14.98 -2.10 -20.56
C THR A 26 -16.47 -2.25 -20.24
N ARG A 27 -17.32 -2.53 -21.25
CA ARG A 27 -18.76 -2.77 -21.04
C ARG A 27 -19.01 -4.02 -20.21
N LEU A 28 -18.27 -5.10 -20.49
CA LEU A 28 -18.37 -6.35 -19.76
C LEU A 28 -17.98 -6.15 -18.29
N PHE A 29 -16.84 -5.52 -18.02
CA PHE A 29 -16.38 -5.25 -16.66
C PHE A 29 -17.33 -4.35 -15.87
N LYS A 30 -17.91 -3.33 -16.51
CA LYS A 30 -18.97 -2.50 -15.89
C LYS A 30 -20.21 -3.31 -15.50
N ARG A 31 -20.61 -4.28 -16.32
CA ARG A 31 -21.73 -5.19 -15.99
C ARG A 31 -21.40 -6.08 -14.80
N PHE A 32 -20.17 -6.62 -14.73
CA PHE A 32 -19.74 -7.40 -13.57
C PHE A 32 -19.72 -6.54 -12.31
N ASN A 33 -19.23 -5.30 -12.39
CA ASN A 33 -19.19 -4.39 -11.24
C ASN A 33 -20.58 -4.07 -10.69
N ALA A 34 -21.62 -4.14 -11.51
CA ALA A 34 -23.00 -3.91 -11.09
C ALA A 34 -23.63 -5.10 -10.33
N LEU A 35 -22.97 -6.27 -10.32
CA LEU A 35 -23.43 -7.44 -9.59
C LEU A 35 -23.00 -7.41 -8.13
N PRO A 36 -23.72 -8.08 -7.23
CA PRO A 36 -23.25 -8.32 -5.88
C PRO A 36 -21.84 -8.93 -5.89
N ASP A 37 -20.92 -8.42 -5.05
CA ASP A 37 -19.50 -8.80 -5.02
C ASP A 37 -18.74 -8.62 -6.36
N GLY A 38 -19.32 -7.93 -7.32
CA GLY A 38 -18.76 -7.76 -8.66
C GLY A 38 -17.38 -7.09 -8.64
N LEU A 39 -17.20 -6.06 -7.81
CA LEU A 39 -15.91 -5.40 -7.67
C LEU A 39 -14.84 -6.34 -7.10
N ARG A 40 -15.19 -7.10 -6.07
CA ARG A 40 -14.30 -8.13 -5.48
C ARG A 40 -13.89 -9.17 -6.50
N PHE A 41 -14.86 -9.65 -7.30
CA PHE A 41 -14.61 -10.57 -8.40
C PHE A 41 -13.64 -9.99 -9.43
N LEU A 42 -13.81 -8.74 -9.83
CA LEU A 42 -12.95 -8.08 -10.83
C LEU A 42 -11.52 -7.88 -10.31
N VAL A 43 -11.34 -7.54 -9.03
CA VAL A 43 -10.02 -7.47 -8.40
C VAL A 43 -9.35 -8.86 -8.41
N ALA A 44 -10.07 -9.92 -8.05
CA ALA A 44 -9.55 -11.28 -8.10
C ALA A 44 -9.25 -11.74 -9.53
N LEU A 45 -10.13 -11.42 -10.49
CA LEU A 45 -9.92 -11.69 -11.91
C LEU A 45 -8.64 -11.02 -12.42
N ARG A 46 -8.42 -9.74 -12.08
CA ARG A 46 -7.20 -9.05 -12.48
C ARG A 46 -5.93 -9.67 -11.87
N ALA A 47 -6.00 -10.15 -10.63
CA ALA A 47 -4.87 -10.88 -10.04
C ALA A 47 -4.50 -12.12 -10.87
N ASP A 48 -5.49 -12.87 -11.36
CA ASP A 48 -5.26 -14.00 -12.27
C ASP A 48 -4.73 -13.51 -13.64
N MET A 49 -5.28 -12.43 -14.21
CA MET A 49 -4.80 -11.84 -15.46
C MET A 49 -3.33 -11.42 -15.37
N LEU A 50 -2.92 -10.73 -14.31
CA LEU A 50 -1.53 -10.33 -14.06
C LEU A 50 -0.58 -11.54 -14.00
N ARG A 51 -1.04 -12.68 -13.46
CA ARG A 51 -0.25 -13.92 -13.40
C ARG A 51 -0.02 -14.52 -14.79
N TRP A 52 -1.02 -14.44 -15.67
CA TRP A 52 -1.03 -15.17 -16.94
C TRP A 52 -0.81 -14.29 -18.18
N ARG A 53 -0.73 -12.97 -18.04
CA ARG A 53 -0.68 -12.01 -19.15
C ARG A 53 0.45 -12.24 -20.17
N LYS A 54 1.58 -12.83 -19.72
CA LYS A 54 2.70 -13.17 -20.61
C LYS A 54 2.49 -14.47 -21.39
N GLN A 55 1.51 -15.29 -21.00
CA GLN A 55 1.31 -16.66 -21.53
C GLN A 55 0.01 -16.78 -22.34
N VAL A 56 -0.87 -15.79 -22.27
CA VAL A 56 -2.16 -15.78 -22.97
C VAL A 56 -2.21 -14.54 -23.85
N ALA A 57 -2.27 -14.76 -25.16
CA ALA A 57 -2.36 -13.67 -26.14
C ALA A 57 -3.64 -12.86 -25.92
N GLY A 58 -3.56 -11.54 -26.11
CA GLY A 58 -4.68 -10.60 -25.93
C GLY A 58 -5.01 -10.23 -24.49
N LEU A 59 -4.54 -10.99 -23.50
CA LEU A 59 -4.88 -10.75 -22.08
C LEU A 59 -4.30 -9.42 -21.56
N GLN A 60 -3.20 -8.96 -22.12
CA GLN A 60 -2.57 -7.70 -21.74
C GLN A 60 -3.44 -6.47 -22.11
N ALA A 61 -4.17 -6.54 -23.22
CA ALA A 61 -5.08 -5.47 -23.63
C ALA A 61 -6.27 -5.38 -22.67
N LEU A 62 -6.89 -6.51 -22.34
CA LEU A 62 -7.96 -6.59 -21.35
C LEU A 62 -7.51 -6.14 -19.95
N ASP A 63 -6.27 -6.50 -19.53
CA ASP A 63 -5.71 -6.05 -18.26
C ASP A 63 -5.62 -4.50 -18.20
N LYS A 64 -5.19 -3.85 -19.28
CA LYS A 64 -5.13 -2.38 -19.35
C LYS A 64 -6.51 -1.73 -19.25
N GLU A 65 -7.53 -2.30 -19.90
CA GLU A 65 -8.91 -1.80 -19.80
C GLU A 65 -9.44 -1.94 -18.37
N LEU A 66 -9.23 -3.09 -17.74
CA LEU A 66 -9.64 -3.33 -16.36
C LEU A 66 -8.85 -2.46 -15.38
N GLU A 67 -7.55 -2.25 -15.62
CA GLU A 67 -6.71 -1.35 -14.83
C GLU A 67 -7.24 0.08 -14.83
N ALA A 68 -7.62 0.60 -16.00
CA ALA A 68 -8.19 1.94 -16.13
C ALA A 68 -9.51 2.08 -15.37
N LEU A 69 -10.39 1.06 -15.43
CA LEU A 69 -11.64 1.06 -14.67
C LEU A 69 -11.41 0.98 -13.16
N LEU A 70 -10.53 0.07 -12.73
CA LEU A 70 -10.21 -0.06 -11.31
C LEU A 70 -9.52 1.20 -10.77
N SER A 71 -8.66 1.86 -11.55
CA SER A 71 -8.06 3.15 -11.17
C SER A 71 -9.11 4.23 -10.89
N ALA A 72 -10.20 4.25 -11.67
CA ALA A 72 -11.30 5.19 -11.45
C ALA A 72 -12.20 4.79 -10.27
N TRP A 73 -12.44 3.47 -10.08
CA TRP A 73 -13.32 3.00 -8.99
C TRP A 73 -12.63 3.00 -7.62
N PHE A 74 -11.31 2.84 -7.59
CA PHE A 74 -10.51 2.88 -6.37
C PHE A 74 -9.87 4.26 -6.14
N ASP A 75 -10.53 5.33 -6.58
CA ASP A 75 -10.11 6.68 -6.21
C ASP A 75 -10.08 6.82 -4.68
N VAL A 76 -9.01 7.40 -4.16
CA VAL A 76 -8.77 7.55 -2.72
C VAL A 76 -9.89 8.32 -2.01
N GLY A 77 -10.57 9.22 -2.74
CA GLY A 77 -11.72 9.95 -2.21
C GLY A 77 -12.90 9.07 -1.84
N LEU A 78 -13.02 7.90 -2.47
CA LEU A 78 -14.07 6.91 -2.21
C LEU A 78 -13.71 5.92 -1.10
N LEU A 79 -12.43 5.83 -0.70
CA LEU A 79 -11.98 4.86 0.28
C LEU A 79 -12.28 5.33 1.71
N GLU A 80 -12.63 4.38 2.57
CA GLU A 80 -12.83 4.58 3.99
C GLU A 80 -11.55 4.25 4.76
N LEU A 81 -11.09 5.18 5.59
CA LEU A 81 -10.00 4.96 6.54
C LEU A 81 -10.58 4.49 7.88
N ARG A 82 -10.18 3.32 8.34
CA ARG A 82 -10.61 2.75 9.63
C ARG A 82 -9.40 2.44 10.50
N PRO A 83 -9.40 2.83 11.80
CA PRO A 83 -8.38 2.38 12.73
C PRO A 83 -8.55 0.88 13.02
N LEU A 84 -7.44 0.18 13.15
CA LEU A 84 -7.39 -1.17 13.69
C LEU A 84 -6.92 -1.09 15.14
N THR A 85 -7.68 -1.72 16.01
CA THR A 85 -7.39 -1.83 17.45
C THR A 85 -7.47 -3.28 17.87
N TRP A 86 -7.11 -3.58 19.11
CA TRP A 86 -7.27 -4.93 19.64
C TRP A 86 -8.75 -5.38 19.72
N ASP A 87 -9.69 -4.44 19.72
CA ASP A 87 -11.14 -4.69 19.70
C ASP A 87 -11.69 -4.88 18.27
N SER A 88 -10.85 -4.81 17.26
CA SER A 88 -11.24 -5.09 15.88
C SER A 88 -11.62 -6.55 15.70
N PRO A 89 -12.53 -6.90 14.75
CA PRO A 89 -12.88 -8.29 14.50
C PRO A 89 -11.65 -9.16 14.26
N ALA A 90 -11.59 -10.34 14.90
CA ALA A 90 -10.47 -11.27 14.77
C ALA A 90 -10.14 -11.58 13.30
N SER A 91 -11.17 -11.72 12.44
CA SER A 91 -10.99 -11.95 11.01
C SER A 91 -10.27 -10.80 10.28
N LEU A 92 -10.32 -9.58 10.81
CA LEU A 92 -9.58 -8.43 10.27
C LEU A 92 -8.14 -8.44 10.79
N LEU A 93 -7.94 -8.79 12.05
CA LEU A 93 -6.62 -8.95 12.66
C LEU A 93 -5.82 -10.09 11.99
N GLU A 94 -6.48 -11.21 11.68
CA GLU A 94 -5.88 -12.31 10.89
C GLU A 94 -5.45 -11.83 9.50
N LYS A 95 -6.23 -10.97 8.86
CA LYS A 95 -5.86 -10.38 7.56
C LYS A 95 -4.64 -9.46 7.67
N LEU A 96 -4.48 -8.73 8.79
CA LEU A 96 -3.28 -7.96 9.02
C LEU A 96 -2.05 -8.87 9.09
N ILE A 97 -2.11 -9.97 9.84
CA ILE A 97 -1.02 -10.97 9.88
C ILE A 97 -0.72 -11.53 8.49
N LEU A 98 -1.76 -11.89 7.73
CA LEU A 98 -1.62 -12.56 6.43
C LEU A 98 -1.04 -11.62 5.34
N TYR A 99 -1.39 -10.35 5.38
CA TYR A 99 -1.09 -9.40 4.31
C TYR A 99 0.04 -8.44 4.64
N GLU A 100 0.55 -8.45 5.88
CA GLU A 100 1.74 -7.65 6.19
C GLU A 100 2.94 -8.15 5.40
N ALA A 101 3.38 -7.32 4.45
CA ALA A 101 4.39 -7.70 3.46
C ALA A 101 5.78 -7.11 3.75
N VAL A 102 5.87 -6.13 4.64
CA VAL A 102 7.12 -5.41 4.92
C VAL A 102 7.81 -5.99 6.14
N HIS A 103 7.06 -6.20 7.22
CA HIS A 103 7.59 -6.70 8.49
C HIS A 103 6.66 -7.78 9.05
N GLU A 104 7.02 -9.04 8.85
CA GLU A 104 6.25 -10.20 9.27
C GLU A 104 5.78 -10.10 10.74
N ILE A 105 4.50 -10.35 10.96
CA ILE A 105 3.90 -10.46 12.29
C ILE A 105 4.02 -11.91 12.76
N ARG A 106 4.81 -12.16 13.81
CA ARG A 106 5.22 -13.51 14.22
C ARG A 106 4.35 -14.13 15.30
N SER A 107 3.61 -13.31 16.03
CA SER A 107 2.79 -13.76 17.16
C SER A 107 1.61 -12.83 17.41
N TRP A 108 0.66 -13.28 18.25
CA TRP A 108 -0.43 -12.43 18.73
C TRP A 108 0.07 -11.27 19.60
N ASP A 109 1.16 -11.45 20.34
CA ASP A 109 1.77 -10.38 21.14
C ASP A 109 2.41 -9.32 20.24
N ASP A 110 3.08 -9.72 19.16
CA ASP A 110 3.59 -8.81 18.14
C ASP A 110 2.44 -8.02 17.48
N LEU A 111 1.37 -8.72 17.08
CA LEU A 111 0.18 -8.05 16.54
C LEU A 111 -0.41 -7.04 17.53
N ARG A 112 -0.56 -7.43 18.79
CA ARG A 112 -1.08 -6.56 19.84
C ARG A 112 -0.24 -5.32 20.02
N HIS A 113 1.08 -5.47 19.99
CA HIS A 113 2.03 -4.36 20.05
C HIS A 113 1.83 -3.37 18.90
N ARG A 114 1.47 -3.84 17.69
CA ARG A 114 1.30 -2.98 16.51
C ARG A 114 -0.01 -2.20 16.48
N VAL A 115 -1.02 -2.62 17.22
CA VAL A 115 -2.35 -1.98 17.23
C VAL A 115 -2.69 -1.25 18.53
N ALA A 116 -1.77 -1.20 19.49
CA ALA A 116 -2.02 -0.63 20.82
C ALA A 116 -0.86 0.25 21.30
N GLY A 117 -1.07 0.94 22.41
CA GLY A 117 -0.05 1.75 23.08
C GLY A 117 0.42 2.93 22.23
N ASP A 118 1.70 2.95 21.95
CA ASP A 118 2.41 3.97 21.16
C ASP A 118 2.46 3.62 19.67
N ARG A 119 1.56 2.77 19.18
CA ARG A 119 1.42 2.37 17.79
C ARG A 119 0.00 2.65 17.32
N ARG A 120 -0.14 2.87 16.01
CA ARG A 120 -1.44 2.89 15.34
C ARG A 120 -1.35 2.06 14.07
N CYS A 121 -2.40 1.30 13.83
CA CYS A 121 -2.61 0.66 12.57
C CYS A 121 -3.92 1.15 11.96
N TYR A 122 -3.89 1.46 10.68
CA TYR A 122 -5.06 1.85 9.90
C TYR A 122 -5.22 0.93 8.72
N ALA A 123 -6.47 0.76 8.27
CA ALA A 123 -6.75 0.08 7.01
C ALA A 123 -7.68 0.92 6.15
N TYR A 124 -7.45 0.84 4.83
CA TYR A 124 -8.34 1.41 3.84
C TYR A 124 -9.28 0.35 3.27
N PHE A 125 -10.54 0.72 3.11
CA PHE A 125 -11.59 -0.13 2.58
C PHE A 125 -12.33 0.58 1.44
N HIS A 126 -12.88 -0.19 0.51
CA HIS A 126 -13.83 0.31 -0.46
C HIS A 126 -15.26 0.04 0.03
N PRO A 127 -16.23 0.97 -0.12
CA PRO A 127 -17.62 0.74 0.34
C PRO A 127 -18.28 -0.52 -0.21
N GLN A 128 -17.96 -0.91 -1.45
CA GLN A 128 -18.44 -2.15 -2.06
C GLN A 128 -17.65 -3.41 -1.62
N MET A 129 -16.61 -3.25 -0.79
CA MET A 129 -15.78 -4.34 -0.27
C MET A 129 -15.45 -4.07 1.22
N PRO A 130 -16.48 -3.93 2.09
CA PRO A 130 -16.31 -3.39 3.45
C PRO A 130 -15.48 -4.28 4.37
N ASP A 131 -15.35 -5.56 4.07
CA ASP A 131 -14.59 -6.56 4.85
C ASP A 131 -13.23 -6.88 4.22
N VAL A 132 -12.88 -6.26 3.10
CA VAL A 132 -11.61 -6.51 2.42
C VAL A 132 -10.70 -5.30 2.60
N PRO A 133 -9.71 -5.38 3.47
CA PRO A 133 -8.71 -4.32 3.58
C PRO A 133 -7.93 -4.25 2.25
N LEU A 134 -7.64 -3.04 1.82
CA LEU A 134 -6.91 -2.76 0.58
C LEU A 134 -5.45 -2.42 0.86
N ILE A 135 -5.25 -1.65 1.93
CA ILE A 135 -3.94 -1.16 2.35
C ILE A 135 -3.94 -1.14 3.87
N PHE A 136 -2.87 -1.64 4.47
CA PHE A 136 -2.55 -1.40 5.87
C PHE A 136 -1.49 -0.32 5.99
N VAL A 137 -1.62 0.53 6.99
CA VAL A 137 -0.65 1.58 7.32
C VAL A 137 -0.32 1.47 8.80
N GLU A 138 0.92 1.16 9.12
CA GLU A 138 1.39 1.03 10.50
C GLU A 138 2.28 2.24 10.86
N VAL A 139 2.01 2.80 12.03
CA VAL A 139 2.65 4.03 12.51
C VAL A 139 3.15 3.83 13.93
N ALA A 140 4.38 4.24 14.18
CA ALA A 140 4.99 4.32 15.49
C ALA A 140 5.17 5.78 15.92
N PHE A 141 4.98 6.08 17.20
CA PHE A 141 5.26 7.40 17.74
C PHE A 141 6.60 7.43 18.47
N SER A 142 7.30 8.54 18.34
CA SER A 142 8.62 8.72 18.96
C SER A 142 8.85 10.20 19.33
N ALA A 143 9.67 10.44 20.33
CA ALA A 143 10.15 11.78 20.66
C ALA A 143 11.18 12.30 19.65
N GLN A 144 11.89 11.40 18.94
CA GLN A 144 12.93 11.69 17.97
C GLN A 144 12.71 10.92 16.67
N MET A 145 13.43 11.31 15.62
CA MET A 145 13.45 10.55 14.36
C MET A 145 13.96 9.12 14.62
N ALA A 146 13.23 8.12 14.20
CA ALA A 146 13.67 6.74 14.23
C ALA A 146 14.52 6.43 12.98
N ASP A 147 15.66 5.82 13.17
CA ASP A 147 16.60 5.39 12.13
C ASP A 147 16.72 3.86 12.02
N ASN A 148 16.07 3.14 12.94
CA ASN A 148 16.14 1.69 13.03
C ASN A 148 14.74 1.08 13.22
N VAL A 149 14.27 0.36 12.20
CA VAL A 149 12.97 -0.31 12.24
C VAL A 149 12.94 -1.46 13.26
N GLN A 150 14.05 -2.14 13.51
CA GLN A 150 14.12 -3.24 14.49
C GLN A 150 13.82 -2.74 15.91
N ALA A 151 14.30 -1.53 16.24
CA ALA A 151 13.97 -0.89 17.52
C ALA A 151 12.48 -0.54 17.63
N LEU A 152 11.84 -0.19 16.51
CA LEU A 152 10.39 0.05 16.49
C LEU A 152 9.57 -1.24 16.63
N LEU A 153 10.10 -2.37 16.19
CA LEU A 153 9.43 -3.68 16.22
C LEU A 153 9.75 -4.50 17.48
N ASP A 154 10.62 -3.99 18.35
CA ASP A 154 10.98 -4.68 19.58
C ASP A 154 9.80 -4.66 20.58
N THR A 155 9.17 -5.82 20.75
CA THR A 155 8.04 -6.02 21.67
C THR A 155 8.45 -5.98 23.14
N SER A 156 9.76 -6.08 23.45
CA SER A 156 10.30 -5.98 24.81
C SER A 156 10.58 -4.54 25.24
N ALA A 157 10.66 -3.61 24.28
CA ALA A 157 10.88 -2.21 24.58
C ALA A 157 9.66 -1.58 25.32
N PRO A 158 9.90 -0.72 26.32
CA PRO A 158 8.80 -0.04 26.98
C PRO A 158 8.07 0.88 26.00
N PRO A 159 6.73 1.01 26.12
CA PRO A 159 5.96 1.89 25.24
C PRO A 159 6.42 3.34 25.41
N GLN A 160 6.41 4.08 24.32
CA GLN A 160 6.79 5.49 24.29
C GLN A 160 5.71 6.35 24.97
N ASP A 161 6.14 7.38 25.68
CA ASP A 161 5.28 8.39 26.26
C ASP A 161 4.67 9.26 25.15
N LEU A 162 3.37 9.11 24.88
CA LEU A 162 2.67 9.87 23.84
C LEU A 162 2.68 11.39 24.08
N ASP A 163 2.79 11.84 25.32
CA ASP A 163 2.90 13.26 25.64
C ASP A 163 4.22 13.89 25.15
N LYS A 164 5.26 13.08 25.03
CA LYS A 164 6.58 13.46 24.51
C LYS A 164 6.71 13.20 23.01
N ALA A 165 5.77 12.48 22.40
CA ALA A 165 5.81 12.19 20.98
C ALA A 165 5.79 13.47 20.13
N ARG A 166 6.68 13.55 19.17
CA ARG A 166 6.78 14.65 18.18
C ARG A 166 6.84 14.12 16.76
N TRP A 167 7.16 12.85 16.61
CA TRP A 167 7.33 12.14 15.35
C TRP A 167 6.29 11.04 15.20
N ALA A 168 5.72 10.94 14.00
CA ALA A 168 4.97 9.78 13.55
C ALA A 168 5.76 9.11 12.42
N ILE A 169 6.19 7.87 12.65
CA ILE A 169 7.02 7.09 11.76
C ILE A 169 6.15 6.03 11.09
N PHE A 170 5.92 6.16 9.79
CA PHE A 170 5.24 5.16 8.98
C PHE A 170 6.25 4.08 8.62
N TYR A 171 6.22 2.95 9.29
CA TYR A 171 7.21 1.89 9.12
C TYR A 171 6.71 0.72 8.26
N SER A 172 5.39 0.60 8.06
CA SER A 172 4.83 -0.34 7.10
C SER A 172 3.64 0.26 6.34
N ILE A 173 3.63 0.06 5.02
CA ILE A 173 2.53 0.39 4.11
C ILE A 173 2.37 -0.80 3.18
N SER A 174 1.40 -1.67 3.49
CA SER A 174 1.22 -2.96 2.84
C SER A 174 -0.04 -3.00 1.99
N ASN A 175 0.12 -3.19 0.67
CA ASN A 175 -0.99 -3.45 -0.23
C ASN A 175 -1.41 -4.92 -0.12
N THR A 176 -2.70 -5.17 0.09
CA THR A 176 -3.23 -6.50 0.36
C THR A 176 -3.75 -7.23 -0.87
N GLN A 177 -4.15 -6.48 -1.92
CA GLN A 177 -4.85 -7.03 -3.08
C GLN A 177 -3.94 -7.09 -4.31
N PRO A 178 -3.44 -8.29 -4.71
CA PRO A 178 -2.58 -8.42 -5.90
C PRO A 178 -3.21 -7.91 -7.19
N GLY A 179 -4.55 -7.94 -7.30
CA GLY A 179 -5.28 -7.44 -8.44
C GLY A 179 -5.27 -5.90 -8.57
N LEU A 180 -4.87 -5.19 -7.52
CA LEU A 180 -4.72 -3.74 -7.53
C LEU A 180 -3.28 -3.29 -7.78
N ARG A 181 -2.37 -4.21 -8.12
CA ARG A 181 -0.99 -3.86 -8.46
C ARG A 181 -0.95 -2.87 -9.62
N GLY A 182 -0.17 -1.80 -9.46
CA GLY A 182 -0.02 -0.73 -10.44
C GLY A 182 -1.09 0.36 -10.37
N ILE A 183 -2.17 0.14 -9.61
CA ILE A 183 -3.15 1.17 -9.32
C ILE A 183 -2.59 2.08 -8.24
N SER A 184 -2.44 3.35 -8.59
CA SER A 184 -1.94 4.36 -7.67
C SER A 184 -3.08 4.88 -6.80
N PHE A 185 -2.95 4.73 -5.50
CA PHE A 185 -3.84 5.37 -4.54
C PHE A 185 -3.43 6.82 -4.22
N GLY A 186 -2.37 7.32 -4.88
CA GLY A 186 -1.88 8.69 -4.75
C GLY A 186 -1.27 9.01 -3.39
N ASN A 187 -0.74 10.24 -3.29
CA ASN A 187 -0.13 10.75 -2.05
C ASN A 187 -1.16 11.08 -0.95
N PHE A 188 -2.46 10.98 -1.25
CA PHE A 188 -3.53 11.34 -0.32
C PHE A 188 -3.73 10.32 0.80
N LEU A 189 -3.32 9.06 0.62
CA LEU A 189 -3.48 8.04 1.66
C LEU A 189 -2.79 8.46 2.96
N LEU A 190 -1.52 8.79 2.88
CA LEU A 190 -0.77 9.20 4.07
C LEU A 190 -1.29 10.53 4.64
N LYS A 191 -1.71 11.48 3.80
CA LYS A 191 -2.31 12.73 4.28
C LYS A 191 -3.54 12.50 5.15
N ARG A 192 -4.46 11.62 4.73
CA ARG A 192 -5.65 11.28 5.53
C ARG A 192 -5.29 10.62 6.87
N VAL A 193 -4.26 9.77 6.90
CA VAL A 193 -3.76 9.21 8.16
C VAL A 193 -3.15 10.31 9.02
N ILE A 194 -2.33 11.20 8.44
CA ILE A 194 -1.73 12.34 9.14
C ILE A 194 -2.80 13.24 9.74
N ASP A 195 -3.83 13.60 8.98
CA ASP A 195 -4.95 14.42 9.47
C ASP A 195 -5.64 13.77 10.67
N ARG A 196 -5.84 12.44 10.62
CA ARG A 196 -6.40 11.68 11.73
C ARG A 196 -5.50 11.66 12.95
N LEU A 197 -4.19 11.47 12.74
CA LEU A 197 -3.19 11.48 13.80
C LEU A 197 -3.08 12.86 14.48
N LEU A 198 -3.14 13.94 13.73
CA LEU A 198 -3.10 15.31 14.27
C LEU A 198 -4.35 15.65 15.10
N GLN A 199 -5.51 15.07 14.77
CA GLN A 199 -6.71 15.20 15.60
C GLN A 199 -6.56 14.48 16.94
N GLU A 200 -5.91 13.33 16.96
CA GLU A 200 -5.69 12.52 18.17
C GLU A 200 -4.50 13.02 18.99
N LEU A 201 -3.39 13.37 18.33
CA LEU A 201 -2.12 13.78 18.93
C LEU A 201 -1.66 15.13 18.37
N PRO A 202 -2.23 16.26 18.82
CA PRO A 202 -1.92 17.58 18.25
C PRO A 202 -0.48 18.06 18.46
N LYS A 203 0.27 17.38 19.34
CA LYS A 203 1.68 17.69 19.60
C LYS A 203 2.64 17.14 18.55
N LEU A 204 2.17 16.29 17.63
CA LEU A 204 2.98 15.78 16.51
C LEU A 204 3.41 16.93 15.59
N LYS A 205 4.67 16.93 15.18
CA LYS A 205 5.25 17.98 14.33
C LYS A 205 5.89 17.42 13.07
N PHE A 206 6.34 16.17 13.14
CA PHE A 206 7.14 15.56 12.07
C PHE A 206 6.53 14.22 11.66
N PHE A 207 6.58 13.97 10.37
CA PHE A 207 6.07 12.74 9.75
C PHE A 207 7.16 12.19 8.82
N ALA A 208 7.52 10.94 8.99
CA ALA A 208 8.54 10.29 8.19
C ALA A 208 8.13 8.87 7.82
N THR A 209 8.63 8.36 6.70
CA THR A 209 8.55 6.94 6.35
C THR A 209 9.87 6.27 6.63
N LEU A 210 9.82 5.06 7.18
CA LEU A 210 10.97 4.18 7.33
C LEU A 210 10.69 2.93 6.50
N SER A 211 11.02 3.00 5.22
CA SER A 211 10.67 1.98 4.23
C SER A 211 11.94 1.35 3.64
N PRO A 212 11.96 0.03 3.42
CA PRO A 212 13.07 -0.59 2.72
C PRO A 212 13.14 -0.08 1.28
N ILE A 213 14.36 0.11 0.78
CA ILE A 213 14.63 0.45 -0.62
C ILE A 213 15.14 -0.81 -1.31
N PRO A 214 14.30 -1.54 -2.06
CA PRO A 214 14.73 -2.77 -2.72
C PRO A 214 15.89 -2.53 -3.68
N GLY A 215 16.92 -3.37 -3.60
CA GLY A 215 18.11 -3.28 -4.45
C GLY A 215 19.09 -2.16 -4.11
N PHE A 216 18.84 -1.36 -3.05
CA PHE A 216 19.72 -0.25 -2.68
C PHE A 216 21.13 -0.74 -2.30
N VAL A 217 21.22 -1.80 -1.49
CA VAL A 217 22.51 -2.36 -1.07
C VAL A 217 23.27 -2.92 -2.25
N ASP A 218 22.59 -3.65 -3.15
CA ASP A 218 23.19 -4.19 -4.37
C ASP A 218 23.65 -3.07 -5.33
N TRP A 219 22.89 -2.00 -5.40
CA TRP A 219 23.26 -0.82 -6.17
C TRP A 219 24.47 -0.11 -5.55
N LEU A 220 24.43 0.14 -4.24
CA LEU A 220 25.50 0.80 -3.51
C LEU A 220 26.83 0.02 -3.58
N SER A 221 26.77 -1.31 -3.50
CA SER A 221 27.98 -2.16 -3.57
C SER A 221 28.67 -2.16 -4.95
N ARG A 222 27.98 -1.67 -5.99
CA ARG A 222 28.52 -1.54 -7.36
C ARG A 222 29.07 -0.16 -7.67
N LEU A 223 28.83 0.80 -6.78
CA LEU A 223 29.34 2.16 -6.97
C LEU A 223 30.77 2.27 -6.45
N ASP A 224 31.59 3.02 -7.16
CA ASP A 224 32.88 3.46 -6.63
C ASP A 224 32.64 4.48 -5.50
N ALA A 225 33.46 4.41 -4.46
CA ALA A 225 33.38 5.32 -3.32
C ALA A 225 33.48 6.80 -3.73
N GLN A 226 34.26 7.11 -4.78
CA GLN A 226 34.39 8.45 -5.32
C GLN A 226 33.10 8.95 -6.01
N GLU A 227 32.38 8.08 -6.74
CA GLU A 227 31.09 8.42 -7.37
C GLU A 227 30.02 8.69 -6.33
N VAL A 228 29.99 7.91 -5.22
CA VAL A 228 29.05 8.12 -4.10
C VAL A 228 29.31 9.46 -3.43
N GLU A 229 30.57 9.78 -3.15
CA GLU A 229 30.95 11.05 -2.51
C GLU A 229 30.60 12.25 -3.39
N GLN A 230 30.84 12.16 -4.70
CA GLN A 230 30.49 13.19 -5.65
C GLN A 230 28.96 13.39 -5.72
N ALA A 231 28.18 12.32 -5.81
CA ALA A 231 26.71 12.39 -5.88
C ALA A 231 26.10 12.99 -4.60
N VAL A 232 26.67 12.71 -3.43
CA VAL A 232 26.27 13.32 -2.16
C VAL A 232 26.59 14.81 -2.12
N ARG A 233 27.77 15.22 -2.58
CA ARG A 233 28.18 16.64 -2.67
C ARG A 233 27.28 17.44 -3.63
N ASP A 234 26.93 16.87 -4.78
CA ASP A 234 26.08 17.53 -5.78
C ASP A 234 24.65 17.73 -5.28
N LYS A 235 24.07 16.72 -4.56
CA LYS A 235 22.77 16.87 -3.90
C LYS A 235 22.79 17.84 -2.73
N ALA A 236 23.86 17.93 -1.97
CA ALA A 236 23.98 18.93 -0.91
C ALA A 236 23.98 20.35 -1.44
N ARG A 237 24.60 20.60 -2.61
CA ARG A 237 24.60 21.89 -3.29
C ARG A 237 23.23 22.31 -3.83
N THR A 238 22.43 21.38 -4.36
CA THR A 238 21.07 21.66 -4.86
C THR A 238 20.05 21.90 -3.75
N ARG A 239 20.29 21.42 -2.52
CA ARG A 239 19.43 21.63 -1.37
C ARG A 239 19.55 23.00 -0.69
N SER A 240 20.61 23.74 -0.92
CA SER A 240 20.81 25.07 -0.35
C SER A 240 19.96 26.17 -1.01
N GLY A 241 19.17 25.86 -2.04
CA GLY A 241 18.34 26.80 -2.80
C GLY A 241 16.83 26.57 -2.75
N ALA A 242 16.30 25.66 -1.89
CA ALA A 242 14.86 25.41 -1.82
C ALA A 242 14.17 26.29 -0.78
N PRO A 243 13.03 26.95 -1.11
CA PRO A 243 12.29 27.80 -0.18
C PRO A 243 11.62 26.97 0.93
N ASP A 244 11.53 27.60 2.09
CA ASP A 244 10.92 27.10 3.34
C ASP A 244 9.43 26.74 3.11
N GLY A 245 9.09 25.46 3.23
CA GLY A 245 7.73 24.97 3.17
C GLY A 245 7.69 23.44 3.29
N ALA A 246 7.20 22.93 4.44
CA ALA A 246 6.96 21.53 4.75
C ALA A 246 8.14 20.58 4.43
N ARG A 247 9.03 20.39 5.39
CA ARG A 247 10.13 19.43 5.31
C ARG A 247 9.62 17.99 5.31
N TRP A 248 9.52 17.40 4.13
CA TRP A 248 9.56 15.96 3.99
C TRP A 248 11.03 15.52 4.08
N VAL A 249 11.37 14.75 5.10
CA VAL A 249 12.66 14.05 5.16
C VAL A 249 12.40 12.65 4.64
N ALA A 250 12.94 12.35 3.45
CA ALA A 250 12.95 11.02 2.87
C ALA A 250 14.07 10.19 3.49
#